data_02bd0962c3c48b1e2b118ae249ca93c3
#
_entry.id   02bd0962c3c48b1e2b118ae249ca93c3
#
_cell.length_a   1.000
_cell.length_b   1.000
_cell.length_c   1.000
_cell.angle_alpha   90.00
_cell.angle_beta   90.00
_cell.angle_gamma   90.00
#
_symmetry.space_group_name_H-M   'P 1'
#
loop_
_entity.id
_entity.type
_entity.pdbx_description
1 polymer ?
#
loop_
_entity_poly.entity_id
_entity_poly.type
_entity_poly.pdbx_seq_one_letter_code
_entity_poly.pdbx_strand_id
1 'polypeptide(L)' 'MEKGNTKQKIIEAALDLFSAQGFEATSVSQIASAVGIRKASLYGHFENKQAILDALVQEVLKQYEEHSLFARTDW' A
#
# COMPACT_ATOMS: atom_id res chain seq x y z
N MET A 1 -5.09 13.60 -12.04
CA MET A 1 -4.75 13.17 -12.08
C MET A 1 -4.03 12.49 -11.72
N GLU A 2 -3.79 12.27 -11.21
CA GLU A 2 -3.06 11.83 -10.86
C GLU A 2 -2.53 11.09 -11.11
N LYS A 3 -2.44 11.06 -11.34
CA LYS A 3 -1.86 10.51 -11.83
C LYS A 3 -0.87 9.91 -11.58
N GLY A 4 -0.57 9.58 -11.77
CA GLY A 4 0.67 8.99 -11.73
C GLY A 4 1.35 8.92 -10.42
N ASN A 5 0.69 8.67 -9.44
CA ASN A 5 1.27 8.55 -8.12
C ASN A 5 1.84 7.14 -7.96
N THR A 6 3.15 7.02 -8.22
CA THR A 6 3.83 5.73 -8.14
C THR A 6 3.75 5.15 -6.75
N LYS A 7 3.88 5.98 -5.74
CA LYS A 7 3.80 5.52 -4.35
C LYS A 7 2.46 4.85 -4.09
N GLN A 8 1.38 5.46 -4.56
CA GLN A 8 0.06 4.89 -4.38
C GLN A 8 -0.09 3.58 -5.12
N LYS A 9 0.48 3.49 -6.31
CA LYS A 9 0.44 2.25 -7.08
C LYS A 9 1.17 1.13 -6.36
N ILE A 10 2.28 1.46 -5.70
CA ILE A 10 3.03 0.48 -4.93
C ILE A 10 2.17 -0.04 -3.78
N ILE A 11 1.49 0.87 -3.08
CA ILE A 11 0.64 0.49 -1.96
C ILE A 11 -0.50 -0.42 -2.43
N GLU A 12 -1.12 -0.09 -3.55
CA GLU A 12 -2.21 -0.88 -4.08
C GLU A 12 -1.74 -2.27 -4.52
N ALA A 13 -0.60 -2.33 -5.19
CA ALA A 13 -0.05 -3.62 -5.61
C ALA A 13 0.31 -4.47 -4.40
N ALA A 14 0.87 -3.84 -3.38
CA ALA A 14 1.24 -4.54 -2.16
C ALA A 14 0.00 -5.09 -1.48
N LEU A 15 -1.06 -4.31 -1.42
CA LEU A 15 -2.31 -4.76 -0.83
C LEU A 15 -2.82 -6.01 -1.54
N ASP A 16 -2.82 -5.97 -2.87
CA ASP A 16 -3.28 -7.11 -3.66
C ASP A 16 -2.46 -8.35 -3.37
N LEU A 17 -1.13 -8.21 -3.39
CA LEU A 17 -0.26 -9.35 -3.20
C LEU A 17 -0.28 -9.86 -1.76
N PHE A 18 -0.28 -8.95 -0.79
CA PHE A 18 -0.37 -9.36 0.61
C PHE A 18 -1.68 -10.09 0.87
N SER A 19 -2.76 -9.62 0.25
CA SER A 19 -4.06 -10.24 0.44
C SER A 19 -4.14 -11.61 -0.22
N ALA A 20 -3.49 -11.76 -1.38
CA ALA A 20 -3.57 -12.98 -2.15
C ALA A 20 -2.67 -14.08 -1.60
N GLN A 21 -1.47 -13.73 -1.18
CA GLN A 21 -0.48 -14.73 -0.82
C GLN A 21 0.21 -14.50 0.52
N GLY A 22 -0.11 -13.40 1.19
CA GLY A 22 0.44 -13.12 2.51
C GLY A 22 1.70 -12.29 2.46
N PHE A 23 1.98 -11.63 3.57
CA PHE A 23 3.12 -10.74 3.68
C PHE A 23 4.45 -11.49 3.47
N GLU A 24 4.57 -12.64 4.13
CA GLU A 24 5.81 -13.40 4.09
C GLU A 24 6.14 -13.91 2.69
N ALA A 25 5.12 -14.29 1.95
CA ALA A 25 5.33 -14.85 0.60
C ALA A 25 5.50 -13.77 -0.47
N THR A 26 5.31 -12.52 -0.11
CA THR A 26 5.41 -11.42 -1.06
C THR A 26 6.77 -10.77 -0.96
N SER A 27 7.42 -10.54 -2.10
CA SER A 27 8.72 -9.89 -2.14
C SER A 27 8.59 -8.49 -2.74
N VAL A 28 9.58 -7.65 -2.43
CA VAL A 28 9.64 -6.32 -3.01
C VAL A 28 9.75 -6.41 -4.52
N SER A 29 10.47 -7.42 -5.02
CA SER A 29 10.59 -7.63 -6.45
C SER A 29 9.24 -7.88 -7.11
N GLN A 30 8.39 -8.67 -6.46
CA GLN A 30 7.07 -8.95 -6.98
C GLN A 30 6.21 -7.69 -7.03
N ILE A 31 6.31 -6.88 -5.98
CA ILE A 31 5.54 -5.64 -5.94
C ILE A 31 5.99 -4.70 -7.04
N ALA A 32 7.31 -4.55 -7.20
CA ALA A 32 7.85 -3.68 -8.23
C ALA A 32 7.41 -4.15 -9.62
N SER A 33 7.44 -5.46 -9.82
CA SER A 33 7.03 -6.04 -11.10
C SER A 33 5.56 -5.76 -11.38
N ALA A 34 4.73 -5.90 -10.36
CA ALA A 34 3.29 -5.66 -10.51
C ALA A 34 3.00 -4.21 -10.86
N VAL A 35 3.80 -3.29 -10.35
CA VAL A 35 3.64 -1.87 -10.65
C VAL A 35 4.24 -1.52 -12.01
N GLY A 36 5.21 -2.30 -12.45
CA GLY A 36 5.89 -2.05 -13.70
C GLY A 36 7.08 -1.13 -13.53
N ILE A 37 7.70 -1.14 -12.37
CA ILE A 37 8.88 -0.33 -12.11
C ILE A 37 10.02 -1.23 -11.66
N ARG A 38 11.21 -0.65 -11.64
CA ARG A 38 12.38 -1.37 -11.16
C ARG A 38 12.39 -1.41 -9.65
N LYS A 39 13.00 -2.44 -9.13
CA LYS A 39 13.16 -2.60 -7.70
C LYS A 39 13.84 -1.39 -7.07
N ALA A 40 14.85 -0.85 -7.77
CA ALA A 40 15.56 0.33 -7.27
C ALA A 40 14.64 1.52 -7.16
N SER A 41 13.71 1.67 -8.11
CA SER A 41 12.74 2.75 -8.05
C SER A 41 11.82 2.60 -6.85
N LEU A 42 11.41 1.37 -6.58
CA LEU A 42 10.55 1.10 -5.44
C LEU A 42 11.25 1.51 -4.15
N TYR A 43 12.54 1.15 -4.02
CA TYR A 43 13.30 1.51 -2.82
C TYR A 43 13.48 3.01 -2.67
N GLY A 44 13.28 3.76 -3.74
CA GLY A 44 13.26 5.20 -3.65
C GLY A 44 12.04 5.74 -2.91
N HIS A 45 11.00 4.93 -2.82
CA HIS A 45 9.77 5.32 -2.12
C HIS A 45 9.64 4.67 -0.75
N PHE A 46 10.10 3.43 -0.63
CA PHE A 46 9.97 2.66 0.63
C PHE A 46 11.26 1.94 0.92
N GLU A 47 11.68 1.99 2.16
CA GLU A 47 12.93 1.38 2.60
C GLU A 47 12.95 -0.13 2.47
N ASN A 48 11.81 -0.73 2.76
CA ASN A 48 11.71 -2.19 2.77
C ASN A 48 10.24 -2.58 2.74
N LYS A 49 10.00 -3.88 2.77
CA LYS A 49 8.65 -4.42 2.69
C LYS A 49 7.79 -3.99 3.89
N GLN A 50 8.40 -3.92 5.05
CA GLN A 50 7.70 -3.50 6.26
C GLN A 50 7.21 -2.07 6.14
N ALA A 51 8.02 -1.20 5.55
CA ALA A 51 7.62 0.20 5.36
C ALA A 51 6.40 0.31 4.45
N ILE A 52 6.32 -0.57 3.46
CA ILE A 52 5.16 -0.60 2.57
C ILE A 52 3.93 -1.02 3.35
N LEU A 53 4.07 -2.04 4.17
CA LEU A 53 2.95 -2.51 4.99
C LEU A 53 2.49 -1.43 5.95
N ASP A 54 3.43 -0.73 6.57
CA ASP A 54 3.10 0.35 7.49
C ASP A 54 2.29 1.44 6.79
N ALA A 55 2.72 1.82 5.59
CA ALA A 55 2.02 2.85 4.82
C ALA A 55 0.62 2.39 4.44
N LEU A 56 0.51 1.12 4.07
CA LEU A 56 -0.76 0.52 3.68
C LEU A 56 -1.74 0.52 4.85
N VAL A 57 -1.25 0.13 6.01
CA VAL A 57 -2.08 0.10 7.22
C VAL A 57 -2.54 1.50 7.58
N GLN A 58 -1.65 2.47 7.45
CA GLN A 58 -2.00 3.86 7.74
C GLN A 58 -3.11 4.36 6.82
N GLU A 59 -3.04 3.99 5.55
CA GLU A 59 -4.07 4.37 4.59
C GLU A 59 -5.41 3.78 4.95
N VAL A 60 -5.41 2.50 5.30
CA VAL A 60 -6.64 1.81 5.66
C VAL A 60 -7.24 2.41 6.93
N LEU A 61 -6.39 2.65 7.92
CA LEU A 61 -6.86 3.21 9.18
C LEU A 61 -7.43 4.60 9.00
N LYS A 62 -6.80 5.37 8.12
CA LYS A 62 -7.28 6.72 7.85
C LYS A 62 -8.69 6.71 7.28
N GLN A 63 -8.91 5.83 6.32
CA GLN A 63 -10.23 5.69 5.72
C GLN A 63 -11.24 5.19 6.74
N TYR A 64 -10.82 4.25 7.55
CA TYR A 64 -11.67 3.69 8.58
C TYR A 64 -12.07 4.74 9.60
N GLU A 65 -11.13 5.58 9.99
CA GLU A 65 -11.41 6.63 10.94
C GLU A 65 -12.42 7.62 10.41
N GLU A 66 -12.31 7.96 9.13
CA GLU A 66 -13.27 8.89 8.53
C GLU A 66 -14.66 8.30 8.55
N HIS A 67 -14.77 7.02 8.23
CA HIS A 67 -16.05 6.34 8.29
C HIS A 67 -16.56 6.22 9.71
N SER A 68 -15.67 5.97 10.63
CA SER A 68 -16.04 5.86 12.04
C SER A 68 -16.60 7.14 12.58
N LEU A 69 -16.00 8.25 12.19
CA LEU A 69 -16.49 9.55 12.62
C LEU A 69 -17.90 9.80 12.14
N PHE A 70 -18.16 9.41 10.91
CA PHE A 70 -19.49 9.52 10.35
C PHE A 70 -20.48 8.66 11.13
N ALA A 71 -20.09 7.43 11.38
CA ALA A 71 -20.94 6.51 12.12
C ALA A 71 -21.24 7.04 13.50
N ARG A 72 -20.27 7.70 14.10
CA ARG A 72 -20.46 8.22 15.45
C ARG A 72 -21.45 9.35 15.50
N THR A 73 -21.45 10.16 14.46
CA THR A 73 -22.38 11.30 14.44
C THR A 73 -23.81 10.84 14.21
N ASP A 74 -23.99 9.58 13.91
CA ASP A 74 -25.30 9.02 13.67
C ASP A 74 -26.06 8.73 14.95
N TRP A 75 -25.36 8.78 16.05
CA TRP A 75 -26.06 8.48 17.26
C TRP A 75 -27.13 9.49 17.55
#